data_bd792d0602012d46df148d71fa2c9b31
#
_entry.id   bd792d0602012d46df148d71fa2c9b31
#
_cell.length_a   1.000
_cell.length_b   1.000
_cell.length_c   1.000
_cell.angle_alpha   90.00
_cell.angle_beta   90.00
_cell.angle_gamma   90.00
#
_symmetry.space_group_name_H-M   'P 1'
#
loop_
_entity.id
_entity.type
_entity.pdbx_description
1 polymer ?
#
loop_
_entity_poly.entity_id
_entity_poly.type
_entity_poly.pdbx_seq_one_letter_code
_entity_poly.pdbx_strand_id
1 'polypeptide(L)'
;MIKRKKGIISVAILSILLTTAQILPVDAKVFENETTINQEVANTFDPVKVKEIIGKDRYDTAIKISKEGFKEKVSSVILVNATSLPDALCVAPLANAYECPILLINKDNIPNEVYEEINRLGAQDIILIGGEGVISNKVERELESKGYYTDRIGGKDRYETSLNIAYALNEINPVKEISIVNGVKGLADATSIAPPSARDGRAILYTNGNDISGIESFITKDIEKAYIVGKEASVSTNVENILKSKNLDVKRLGGDNRNDTNAKVISEFYSGKELNNIYVAKDGTGKESDLIDALSVGPLAAKTESPVIIATGNDNIYTLSESQKDFVENHRPKELTRIGGGYNEGPFDDIKWLIRDTIELVDTIEYGDGSIIEFENCYDYYCSFEDEVLVDIGAIGWINITYKDKNGNIIWQDKIKDEYFTDIGKDIYVTYLEDVYDLNDGNFIVAYSSYNIYTEDKPEPKLVKYNKAGDVLWETTISFGDFEYSPFNVLIEPNGDNLMVKSKGYFDYMYVCYIETIINKDGQILDQKVWDEDGNIVYKLK
;
A
#
# COMPACT_ATOMS: atom_id res chain seq x y z
N MET A 1 -21.62 -20.45 4.40
CA MET A 1 -21.52 -19.36 3.41
C MET A 1 -20.12 -18.80 3.53
N ILE A 2 -19.23 -19.20 2.64
CA ILE A 2 -17.81 -18.87 2.69
C ILE A 2 -17.64 -17.50 2.03
N LYS A 3 -17.04 -16.55 2.74
CA LYS A 3 -16.77 -15.21 2.19
C LYS A 3 -15.39 -15.22 1.55
N ARG A 4 -15.36 -15.16 0.24
CA ARG A 4 -14.13 -14.97 -0.54
C ARG A 4 -13.75 -13.48 -0.51
N LYS A 5 -12.58 -13.16 0.03
CA LYS A 5 -11.96 -11.84 -0.12
C LYS A 5 -11.01 -11.92 -1.32
N LYS A 6 -11.46 -11.44 -2.48
CA LYS A 6 -10.55 -11.24 -3.61
C LYS A 6 -9.72 -9.99 -3.36
N GLY A 7 -8.44 -10.17 -3.16
CA GLY A 7 -7.48 -9.10 -3.41
C GLY A 7 -7.53 -8.75 -4.90
N ILE A 8 -7.51 -7.48 -5.24
CA ILE A 8 -7.39 -7.04 -6.64
C ILE A 8 -5.94 -7.32 -7.01
N ILE A 9 -5.73 -8.28 -7.89
CA ILE A 9 -4.40 -8.60 -8.42
C ILE A 9 -4.02 -7.44 -9.34
N SER A 10 -3.21 -6.52 -8.83
CA SER A 10 -2.46 -5.60 -9.68
C SER A 10 -1.23 -6.37 -10.14
N VAL A 11 -1.34 -7.01 -11.31
CA VAL A 11 -0.16 -7.55 -11.99
C VAL A 11 0.64 -6.34 -12.45
N ALA A 12 1.62 -5.95 -11.65
CA ALA A 12 2.66 -5.04 -12.12
C ALA A 12 3.45 -5.79 -13.20
N ILE A 13 3.08 -5.59 -14.47
CA ILE A 13 3.90 -6.02 -15.59
C ILE A 13 5.18 -5.18 -15.49
N LEU A 14 6.25 -5.82 -15.03
CA LEU A 14 7.59 -5.26 -15.13
C LEU A 14 7.93 -5.17 -16.63
N SER A 15 7.56 -4.06 -17.27
CA SER A 15 7.99 -3.74 -18.62
C SER A 15 9.46 -3.38 -18.57
N ILE A 16 10.31 -4.41 -18.67
CA ILE A 16 11.75 -4.22 -18.85
C ILE A 16 11.95 -3.54 -20.20
N LEU A 17 12.32 -2.28 -20.17
CA LEU A 17 12.83 -1.55 -21.34
C LEU A 17 14.14 -2.20 -21.81
N LEU A 18 14.04 -3.15 -22.74
CA LEU A 18 15.16 -3.60 -23.53
C LEU A 18 15.61 -2.47 -24.47
N THR A 19 16.50 -1.61 -23.99
CA THR A 19 17.33 -0.83 -24.89
C THR A 19 18.34 -1.79 -25.53
N THR A 20 18.24 -1.98 -26.84
CA THR A 20 19.16 -2.78 -27.65
C THR A 20 20.60 -2.25 -27.52
N ALA A 21 21.37 -2.78 -26.60
CA ALA A 21 22.81 -2.68 -26.62
C ALA A 21 23.34 -3.80 -27.52
N GLN A 22 24.06 -3.44 -28.57
CA GLN A 22 24.71 -4.39 -29.48
C GLN A 22 25.71 -5.24 -28.70
N ILE A 23 25.44 -6.53 -28.57
CA ILE A 23 26.34 -7.51 -27.97
C ILE A 23 27.46 -7.78 -28.96
N LEU A 24 28.69 -7.38 -28.61
CA LEU A 24 29.90 -7.91 -29.23
C LEU A 24 30.23 -9.26 -28.59
N PRO A 25 30.69 -10.26 -29.38
CA PRO A 25 30.99 -11.57 -28.82
C PRO A 25 32.23 -11.48 -27.92
N VAL A 26 32.09 -11.78 -26.67
CA VAL A 26 33.17 -12.00 -25.72
C VAL A 26 33.45 -13.50 -25.60
N ASP A 27 34.71 -13.87 -25.81
CA ASP A 27 35.26 -15.23 -25.75
C ASP A 27 34.98 -15.89 -24.40
N ALA A 28 34.32 -17.04 -24.45
CA ALA A 28 34.10 -17.90 -23.30
C ALA A 28 35.41 -18.55 -22.84
N LYS A 29 36.10 -17.94 -21.88
CA LYS A 29 37.11 -18.61 -21.05
C LYS A 29 37.11 -18.04 -19.63
N VAL A 30 37.04 -19.01 -18.69
CA VAL A 30 37.31 -18.88 -17.24
C VAL A 30 36.13 -18.42 -16.38
N PHE A 31 35.32 -19.35 -15.93
CA PHE A 31 34.80 -19.35 -14.55
C PHE A 31 34.82 -20.80 -13.99
N GLU A 32 36.02 -21.28 -13.65
CA GLU A 32 36.17 -22.24 -12.56
C GLU A 32 36.57 -21.42 -11.32
N ASN A 33 35.59 -20.89 -10.63
CA ASN A 33 35.66 -20.65 -9.20
C ASN A 33 34.27 -20.93 -8.64
N GLU A 34 34.12 -22.08 -8.03
CA GLU A 34 33.02 -22.38 -7.12
C GLU A 34 32.95 -21.29 -6.05
N THR A 35 32.16 -20.27 -6.31
CA THR A 35 31.63 -19.48 -5.22
C THR A 35 30.49 -20.30 -4.64
N THR A 36 30.84 -21.13 -3.66
CA THR A 36 29.89 -21.61 -2.69
C THR A 36 29.19 -20.36 -2.14
N ILE A 37 28.03 -20.03 -2.67
CA ILE A 37 27.11 -19.10 -2.01
C ILE A 37 26.79 -19.82 -0.72
N ASN A 38 27.42 -19.36 0.36
CA ASN A 38 27.16 -19.87 1.69
C ASN A 38 25.66 -19.75 1.94
N GLN A 39 24.97 -20.88 2.01
CA GLN A 39 23.59 -20.99 2.45
C GLN A 39 23.36 -20.43 3.89
N GLU A 40 24.42 -19.99 4.56
CA GLU A 40 24.36 -19.42 5.91
C GLU A 40 24.01 -17.92 5.97
N VAL A 41 23.97 -17.18 4.85
CA VAL A 41 23.60 -15.75 4.87
C VAL A 41 22.11 -15.53 4.54
N ALA A 42 21.40 -16.54 4.04
CA ALA A 42 19.99 -16.42 3.64
C ALA A 42 18.97 -16.51 4.81
N ASN A 43 19.43 -16.62 6.07
CA ASN A 43 18.53 -16.99 7.18
C ASN A 43 18.37 -15.94 8.29
N THR A 44 18.59 -14.66 8.07
CA THR A 44 18.52 -13.67 9.17
C THR A 44 17.49 -12.56 9.02
N PHE A 45 16.74 -12.48 7.93
CA PHE A 45 15.72 -11.46 7.79
C PHE A 45 14.36 -12.08 7.47
N ASP A 46 13.38 -11.82 8.33
CA ASP A 46 11.98 -12.08 7.97
C ASP A 46 11.62 -11.21 6.76
N PRO A 47 10.99 -11.78 5.73
CA PRO A 47 10.59 -11.00 4.55
C PRO A 47 9.58 -9.92 4.92
N VAL A 48 9.62 -8.81 4.19
CA VAL A 48 8.69 -7.69 4.42
C VAL A 48 7.31 -8.03 3.86
N LYS A 49 6.29 -7.96 4.70
CA LYS A 49 4.90 -8.17 4.26
C LYS A 49 4.43 -6.99 3.45
N VAL A 50 3.96 -7.25 2.24
CA VAL A 50 3.44 -6.23 1.33
C VAL A 50 1.92 -6.32 1.26
N LYS A 51 1.23 -5.18 1.36
CA LYS A 51 -0.23 -5.12 1.21
C LYS A 51 -0.69 -3.79 0.63
N GLU A 52 -1.93 -3.76 0.17
CA GLU A 52 -2.59 -2.58 -0.36
C GLU A 52 -3.92 -2.32 0.37
N ILE A 53 -4.16 -1.06 0.72
CA ILE A 53 -5.43 -0.58 1.27
C ILE A 53 -6.01 0.40 0.25
N ILE A 54 -6.67 -0.13 -0.76
CA ILE A 54 -7.25 0.60 -1.89
C ILE A 54 -8.75 0.39 -1.91
N GLY A 55 -9.52 1.48 -1.85
CA GLY A 55 -10.97 1.47 -1.99
C GLY A 55 -11.41 1.79 -3.43
N LYS A 56 -12.69 1.54 -3.73
CA LYS A 56 -13.32 1.97 -4.99
C LYS A 56 -13.29 3.50 -5.18
N ASP A 57 -13.24 4.23 -4.08
CA ASP A 57 -13.11 5.67 -4.00
C ASP A 57 -12.47 6.07 -2.66
N ARG A 58 -12.30 7.38 -2.41
CA ARG A 58 -11.68 7.91 -1.19
C ARG A 58 -12.45 7.58 0.09
N TYR A 59 -13.78 7.46 0.02
CA TYR A 59 -14.60 7.10 1.18
C TYR A 59 -14.36 5.65 1.58
N ASP A 60 -14.35 4.75 0.60
CA ASP A 60 -14.07 3.33 0.82
C ASP A 60 -12.61 3.10 1.26
N THR A 61 -11.65 3.88 0.72
CA THR A 61 -10.26 3.84 1.20
C THR A 61 -10.17 4.21 2.68
N ALA A 62 -10.83 5.31 3.11
CA ALA A 62 -10.85 5.70 4.52
C ALA A 62 -11.53 4.65 5.42
N ILE A 63 -12.60 4.02 4.94
CA ILE A 63 -13.27 2.90 5.64
C ILE A 63 -12.36 1.69 5.77
N LYS A 64 -11.61 1.34 4.73
CA LYS A 64 -10.65 0.22 4.78
C LYS A 64 -9.49 0.51 5.74
N ILE A 65 -8.99 1.74 5.76
CA ILE A 65 -7.99 2.20 6.76
C ILE A 65 -8.57 2.08 8.17
N SER A 66 -9.82 2.51 8.39
CA SER A 66 -10.50 2.36 9.67
C SER A 66 -10.61 0.89 10.09
N LYS A 67 -11.02 0.00 9.19
CA LYS A 67 -11.12 -1.44 9.47
C LYS A 67 -9.77 -2.07 9.80
N GLU A 68 -8.70 -1.61 9.17
CA GLU A 68 -7.35 -2.08 9.47
C GLU A 68 -6.89 -1.66 10.87
N GLY A 69 -7.04 -0.38 11.22
CA GLY A 69 -6.49 0.19 12.45
C GLY A 69 -7.39 0.08 13.68
N PHE A 70 -8.71 -0.03 13.47
CA PHE A 70 -9.70 0.06 14.54
C PHE A 70 -10.65 -1.15 14.49
N LYS A 71 -10.12 -2.31 14.88
CA LYS A 71 -10.84 -3.60 14.88
C LYS A 71 -11.88 -3.67 15.99
N GLU A 72 -11.58 -3.05 17.13
CA GLU A 72 -12.45 -2.98 18.32
C GLU A 72 -13.43 -1.79 18.25
N LYS A 73 -14.35 -1.76 19.21
CA LYS A 73 -15.26 -0.62 19.39
C LYS A 73 -14.48 0.61 19.81
N VAL A 74 -14.92 1.78 19.32
CA VAL A 74 -14.40 3.09 19.72
C VAL A 74 -15.54 3.97 20.22
N SER A 75 -15.26 4.95 21.09
CA SER A 75 -16.27 5.88 21.59
C SER A 75 -16.62 6.94 20.55
N SER A 76 -15.61 7.39 19.80
CA SER A 76 -15.71 8.57 18.93
C SER A 76 -15.29 8.26 17.50
N VAL A 77 -15.77 9.07 16.54
CA VAL A 77 -15.31 9.10 15.15
C VAL A 77 -15.17 10.54 14.72
N ILE A 78 -14.10 10.88 14.01
CA ILE A 78 -13.92 12.19 13.40
C ILE A 78 -14.40 12.15 11.95
N LEU A 79 -15.29 13.07 11.59
CA LEU A 79 -15.78 13.26 10.24
C LEU A 79 -15.20 14.52 9.61
N VAL A 80 -14.64 14.38 8.42
CA VAL A 80 -14.07 15.48 7.63
C VAL A 80 -14.68 15.53 6.24
N ASN A 81 -14.76 16.71 5.65
CA ASN A 81 -15.23 16.87 4.28
C ASN A 81 -14.15 16.40 3.29
N ALA A 82 -14.47 15.43 2.45
CA ALA A 82 -13.58 14.82 1.46
C ALA A 82 -13.05 15.81 0.39
N THR A 83 -13.61 17.01 0.30
CA THR A 83 -13.22 18.05 -0.66
C THR A 83 -12.62 19.30 -0.02
N SER A 84 -12.53 19.36 1.32
CA SER A 84 -11.96 20.50 2.08
C SER A 84 -10.77 20.05 2.94
N LEU A 85 -9.66 19.72 2.27
CA LEU A 85 -8.44 19.24 2.90
C LEU A 85 -7.83 20.14 3.97
N PRO A 86 -7.76 21.49 3.77
CA PRO A 86 -6.98 22.32 4.68
C PRO A 86 -7.43 22.25 6.14
N ASP A 87 -8.74 22.16 6.38
CA ASP A 87 -9.26 22.05 7.75
C ASP A 87 -8.96 20.70 8.40
N ALA A 88 -8.77 19.67 7.59
CA ALA A 88 -8.64 18.29 8.04
C ALA A 88 -7.18 17.84 8.29
N LEU A 89 -6.19 18.38 7.55
CA LEU A 89 -4.81 17.90 7.61
C LEU A 89 -4.09 18.14 8.95
N CYS A 90 -4.65 18.95 9.86
CA CYS A 90 -4.13 19.15 11.21
C CYS A 90 -4.81 18.27 12.27
N VAL A 91 -5.79 17.43 11.89
CA VAL A 91 -6.65 16.72 12.86
C VAL A 91 -6.06 15.38 13.38
N ALA A 92 -5.07 14.82 12.70
CA ALA A 92 -4.52 13.52 13.07
C ALA A 92 -4.06 13.39 14.55
N PRO A 93 -3.44 14.42 15.18
CA PRO A 93 -3.12 14.36 16.61
C PRO A 93 -4.36 14.23 17.49
N LEU A 94 -5.44 14.94 17.16
CA LEU A 94 -6.69 14.85 17.89
C LEU A 94 -7.37 13.47 17.71
N ALA A 95 -7.35 12.93 16.48
CA ALA A 95 -7.88 11.61 16.20
C ALA A 95 -7.12 10.52 17.00
N ASN A 96 -5.80 10.65 17.10
CA ASN A 96 -4.99 9.73 17.90
C ASN A 96 -5.27 9.88 19.41
N ALA A 97 -5.48 11.11 19.91
CA ALA A 97 -5.83 11.35 21.30
C ALA A 97 -7.21 10.79 21.69
N TYR A 98 -8.17 10.77 20.76
CA TYR A 98 -9.46 10.11 20.91
C TYR A 98 -9.41 8.60 20.57
N GLU A 99 -8.28 8.08 20.15
CA GLU A 99 -8.12 6.68 19.70
C GLU A 99 -9.17 6.30 18.63
N CYS A 100 -9.41 7.17 17.65
CA CYS A 100 -10.49 7.02 16.70
C CYS A 100 -10.04 7.25 15.24
N PRO A 101 -10.75 6.66 14.25
CA PRO A 101 -10.47 6.89 12.84
C PRO A 101 -10.97 8.25 12.36
N ILE A 102 -10.40 8.70 11.23
CA ILE A 102 -10.92 9.81 10.43
C ILE A 102 -11.71 9.20 9.26
N LEU A 103 -12.99 9.50 9.17
CA LEU A 103 -13.86 9.10 8.06
C LEU A 103 -14.25 10.32 7.20
N LEU A 104 -14.47 10.05 5.93
CA LEU A 104 -14.74 11.08 4.93
C LEU A 104 -16.24 11.20 4.66
N ILE A 105 -16.72 12.44 4.55
CA ILE A 105 -18.11 12.72 4.18
C ILE A 105 -18.18 13.82 3.11
N ASN A 106 -19.36 14.03 2.54
CA ASN A 106 -19.63 15.21 1.72
C ASN A 106 -20.10 16.38 2.59
N LYS A 107 -20.07 17.59 2.02
CA LYS A 107 -20.55 18.80 2.70
C LYS A 107 -21.98 18.64 3.25
N ASP A 108 -22.89 18.06 2.47
CA ASP A 108 -24.33 18.08 2.73
C ASP A 108 -24.95 16.70 2.99
N ASN A 109 -24.13 15.63 2.95
CA ASN A 109 -24.60 14.26 3.21
C ASN A 109 -23.47 13.32 3.63
N ILE A 110 -23.83 12.29 4.37
CA ILE A 110 -22.97 11.19 4.79
C ILE A 110 -23.27 9.99 3.89
N PRO A 111 -22.27 9.38 3.20
CA PRO A 111 -22.47 8.14 2.46
C PRO A 111 -22.97 7.00 3.37
N ASN A 112 -23.82 6.10 2.86
CA ASN A 112 -24.38 5.01 3.65
C ASN A 112 -23.30 4.08 4.22
N GLU A 113 -22.28 3.79 3.45
CA GLU A 113 -21.13 2.97 3.86
C GLU A 113 -20.35 3.58 5.03
N VAL A 114 -20.36 4.92 5.19
CA VAL A 114 -19.78 5.59 6.35
C VAL A 114 -20.63 5.37 7.59
N TYR A 115 -21.96 5.41 7.48
CA TYR A 115 -22.86 5.02 8.58
C TYR A 115 -22.67 3.56 8.99
N GLU A 116 -22.50 2.66 8.03
CA GLU A 116 -22.22 1.25 8.32
C GLU A 116 -20.91 1.10 9.12
N GLU A 117 -19.89 1.87 8.77
CA GLU A 117 -18.61 1.86 9.49
C GLU A 117 -18.75 2.47 10.90
N ILE A 118 -19.44 3.60 11.07
CA ILE A 118 -19.74 4.19 12.39
C ILE A 118 -20.48 3.15 13.27
N ASN A 119 -21.46 2.44 12.71
CA ASN A 119 -22.18 1.39 13.41
C ASN A 119 -21.28 0.19 13.77
N ARG A 120 -20.39 -0.25 12.87
CA ARG A 120 -19.40 -1.30 13.14
C ARG A 120 -18.52 -0.92 14.33
N LEU A 121 -18.05 0.31 14.32
CA LEU A 121 -17.21 0.88 15.39
C LEU A 121 -18.00 1.08 16.70
N GLY A 122 -19.33 1.18 16.64
CA GLY A 122 -20.18 1.42 17.80
C GLY A 122 -20.03 2.82 18.40
N ALA A 123 -19.45 3.75 17.65
CA ALA A 123 -19.21 5.12 18.08
C ALA A 123 -20.55 5.85 18.36
N GLN A 124 -20.58 6.63 19.44
CA GLN A 124 -21.70 7.47 19.80
C GLN A 124 -21.37 8.96 19.65
N ASP A 125 -20.11 9.32 19.82
CA ASP A 125 -19.62 10.70 19.74
C ASP A 125 -19.04 10.96 18.35
N ILE A 126 -19.60 11.94 17.64
CA ILE A 126 -19.19 12.31 16.29
C ILE A 126 -18.61 13.72 16.30
N ILE A 127 -17.33 13.84 15.96
CA ILE A 127 -16.61 15.11 15.91
C ILE A 127 -16.56 15.59 14.47
N LEU A 128 -17.18 16.73 14.18
CA LEU A 128 -17.23 17.35 12.86
C LEU A 128 -16.11 18.39 12.75
N ILE A 129 -15.23 18.25 11.76
CA ILE A 129 -14.13 19.19 11.54
C ILE A 129 -14.47 20.21 10.45
N GLY A 130 -14.40 21.48 10.82
CA GLY A 130 -14.67 22.62 9.95
C GLY A 130 -16.00 23.30 10.22
N GLY A 131 -16.11 24.56 9.79
CA GLY A 131 -17.31 25.38 9.94
C GLY A 131 -18.46 24.90 9.03
N GLU A 132 -19.64 25.56 9.16
CA GLU A 132 -20.85 25.24 8.39
C GLU A 132 -20.65 25.34 6.86
N GLY A 133 -19.68 26.13 6.41
CA GLY A 133 -19.28 26.21 5.00
C GLY A 133 -18.61 24.92 4.48
N VAL A 134 -18.00 24.14 5.37
CA VAL A 134 -17.27 22.90 5.08
C VAL A 134 -18.18 21.69 5.29
N ILE A 135 -18.85 21.59 6.44
CA ILE A 135 -19.85 20.56 6.76
C ILE A 135 -21.12 21.28 7.20
N SER A 136 -22.19 21.14 6.43
CA SER A 136 -23.42 21.87 6.68
C SER A 136 -24.14 21.41 7.95
N ASN A 137 -24.92 22.31 8.57
CA ASN A 137 -25.77 22.00 9.71
C ASN A 137 -26.85 20.93 9.40
N LYS A 138 -27.08 20.62 8.11
CA LYS A 138 -27.95 19.52 7.72
C LYS A 138 -27.36 18.19 8.17
N VAL A 139 -26.06 17.98 7.96
CA VAL A 139 -25.33 16.76 8.37
C VAL A 139 -25.37 16.61 9.90
N GLU A 140 -25.12 17.67 10.64
CA GLU A 140 -25.14 17.68 12.11
C GLU A 140 -26.51 17.30 12.64
N ARG A 141 -27.57 17.96 12.17
CA ARG A 141 -28.97 17.62 12.56
C ARG A 141 -29.37 16.21 12.14
N GLU A 142 -28.85 15.70 11.02
CA GLU A 142 -29.13 14.32 10.60
C GLU A 142 -28.51 13.31 11.58
N LEU A 143 -27.26 13.54 12.01
CA LEU A 143 -26.58 12.70 13.02
C LEU A 143 -27.34 12.72 14.36
N GLU A 144 -27.69 13.94 14.86
CA GLU A 144 -28.45 14.10 16.10
C GLU A 144 -29.82 13.39 16.03
N SER A 145 -30.52 13.48 14.88
CA SER A 145 -31.80 12.82 14.67
C SER A 145 -31.70 11.28 14.70
N LYS A 146 -30.50 10.74 14.43
CA LYS A 146 -30.19 9.32 14.52
C LYS A 146 -29.70 8.89 15.92
N GLY A 147 -29.56 9.86 16.86
CA GLY A 147 -29.19 9.62 18.26
C GLY A 147 -27.68 9.71 18.53
N TYR A 148 -26.87 10.22 17.62
CA TYR A 148 -25.44 10.48 17.87
C TYR A 148 -25.28 11.80 18.63
N TYR A 149 -24.28 11.86 19.48
CA TYR A 149 -23.79 13.10 20.06
C TYR A 149 -22.83 13.76 19.08
N THR A 150 -23.06 15.03 18.77
CA THR A 150 -22.20 15.76 17.83
C THR A 150 -21.46 16.88 18.53
N ASP A 151 -20.18 17.01 18.20
CA ASP A 151 -19.35 18.16 18.54
C ASP A 151 -18.72 18.73 17.28
N ARG A 152 -18.62 20.06 17.18
CA ARG A 152 -18.06 20.72 16.00
C ARG A 152 -16.82 21.52 16.37
N ILE A 153 -15.70 21.18 15.73
CA ILE A 153 -14.45 21.95 15.85
C ILE A 153 -14.16 22.61 14.51
N GLY A 154 -14.37 23.91 14.44
CA GLY A 154 -14.17 24.71 13.25
C GLY A 154 -13.88 26.17 13.61
N GLY A 155 -13.44 26.96 12.65
CA GLY A 155 -13.19 28.39 12.77
C GLY A 155 -13.70 29.13 11.54
N LYS A 156 -13.49 30.43 11.51
CA LYS A 156 -13.82 31.30 10.35
C LYS A 156 -12.94 30.97 9.12
N ASP A 157 -11.78 30.42 9.38
CA ASP A 157 -10.79 30.00 8.37
C ASP A 157 -9.95 28.84 8.89
N ARG A 158 -9.07 28.29 8.04
CA ARG A 158 -8.20 27.16 8.37
C ARG A 158 -7.22 27.43 9.53
N TYR A 159 -6.82 28.68 9.73
CA TYR A 159 -5.92 29.08 10.82
C TYR A 159 -6.64 28.94 12.16
N GLU A 160 -7.86 29.49 12.26
CA GLU A 160 -8.66 29.34 13.46
C GLU A 160 -9.14 27.89 13.68
N THR A 161 -9.46 27.15 12.60
CA THR A 161 -9.77 25.72 12.72
C THR A 161 -8.59 24.95 13.32
N SER A 162 -7.36 25.15 12.83
CA SER A 162 -6.17 24.48 13.37
C SER A 162 -5.89 24.86 14.82
N LEU A 163 -6.15 26.13 15.18
CA LEU A 163 -6.03 26.62 16.55
C LEU A 163 -7.05 25.97 17.49
N ASN A 164 -8.30 25.85 17.06
CA ASN A 164 -9.36 25.23 17.86
C ASN A 164 -9.12 23.72 18.03
N ILE A 165 -8.61 23.03 17.01
CA ILE A 165 -8.16 21.63 17.12
C ILE A 165 -7.02 21.51 18.14
N ALA A 166 -6.05 22.42 18.13
CA ALA A 166 -4.97 22.44 19.10
C ALA A 166 -5.45 22.64 20.54
N TYR A 167 -6.43 23.53 20.76
CA TYR A 167 -7.07 23.70 22.07
C TYR A 167 -7.78 22.42 22.51
N ALA A 168 -8.59 21.79 21.64
CA ALA A 168 -9.27 20.54 21.95
C ALA A 168 -8.27 19.42 22.30
N LEU A 169 -7.16 19.32 21.56
CA LEU A 169 -6.08 18.38 21.87
C LEU A 169 -5.47 18.65 23.25
N ASN A 170 -5.21 19.93 23.56
CA ASN A 170 -4.60 20.35 24.83
C ASN A 170 -5.52 20.12 26.06
N GLU A 171 -6.85 20.07 25.85
CA GLU A 171 -7.82 19.69 26.91
C GLU A 171 -7.74 18.21 27.26
N ILE A 172 -7.40 17.34 26.28
CA ILE A 172 -7.24 15.89 26.49
C ILE A 172 -5.87 15.60 27.12
N ASN A 173 -4.82 16.11 26.49
CA ASN A 173 -3.43 15.94 26.91
C ASN A 173 -2.67 17.27 26.76
N PRO A 174 -1.96 17.73 27.81
CA PRO A 174 -1.18 18.95 27.73
C PRO A 174 -0.16 18.92 26.60
N VAL A 175 -0.32 19.82 25.64
CA VAL A 175 0.59 19.96 24.49
C VAL A 175 1.86 20.68 24.93
N LYS A 176 3.03 20.07 24.67
CA LYS A 176 4.36 20.62 24.97
C LYS A 176 5.12 21.05 23.71
N GLU A 177 4.81 20.44 22.61
CA GLU A 177 5.46 20.66 21.33
C GLU A 177 4.43 20.99 20.25
N ILE A 178 4.82 21.79 19.26
CA ILE A 178 3.96 22.18 18.16
C ILE A 178 4.66 21.98 16.80
N SER A 179 3.87 21.74 15.77
CA SER A 179 4.30 21.73 14.38
C SER A 179 3.70 22.91 13.65
N ILE A 180 4.54 23.76 13.06
CA ILE A 180 4.14 24.97 12.34
C ILE A 180 4.24 24.73 10.84
N VAL A 181 3.13 24.94 10.13
CA VAL A 181 3.01 24.70 8.69
C VAL A 181 2.36 25.91 8.01
N ASN A 182 2.69 26.15 6.75
CA ASN A 182 1.94 27.15 5.96
C ASN A 182 0.57 26.58 5.56
N GLY A 183 -0.51 27.22 6.00
CA GLY A 183 -1.87 26.76 5.76
C GLY A 183 -2.36 26.86 4.30
N VAL A 184 -1.56 27.42 3.39
CA VAL A 184 -1.89 27.54 1.96
C VAL A 184 -0.91 26.75 1.10
N LYS A 185 0.39 26.96 1.27
CA LYS A 185 1.45 26.34 0.44
C LYS A 185 1.96 25.02 0.99
N GLY A 186 1.67 24.70 2.26
CA GLY A 186 2.27 23.59 3.00
C GLY A 186 1.31 22.42 3.26
N LEU A 187 0.34 22.13 2.39
CA LEU A 187 -0.58 21.02 2.63
C LEU A 187 0.14 19.66 2.60
N ALA A 188 1.09 19.46 1.69
CA ALA A 188 1.94 18.27 1.70
C ALA A 188 2.87 18.22 2.92
N ASP A 189 3.34 19.40 3.41
CA ASP A 189 4.15 19.50 4.63
C ASP A 189 3.31 19.10 5.86
N ALA A 190 2.04 19.57 5.92
CA ALA A 190 1.09 19.18 6.97
C ALA A 190 0.83 17.67 6.97
N THR A 191 0.66 17.09 5.78
CA THR A 191 0.49 15.64 5.60
C THR A 191 1.70 14.86 6.10
N SER A 192 2.90 15.32 5.76
CA SER A 192 4.16 14.68 6.17
C SER A 192 4.35 14.66 7.68
N ILE A 193 4.00 15.77 8.37
CA ILE A 193 4.20 15.91 9.82
C ILE A 193 3.05 15.31 10.64
N ALA A 194 1.90 15.00 10.03
CA ALA A 194 0.72 14.53 10.74
C ALA A 194 0.95 13.22 11.51
N PRO A 195 1.54 12.15 10.94
CA PRO A 195 1.76 10.90 11.66
C PRO A 195 2.67 11.05 12.90
N PRO A 196 3.87 11.64 12.81
CA PRO A 196 4.70 11.81 14.01
C PRO A 196 4.11 12.82 15.00
N SER A 197 3.37 13.84 14.53
CA SER A 197 2.68 14.74 15.45
C SER A 197 1.56 14.02 16.20
N ALA A 198 0.81 13.15 15.53
CA ALA A 198 -0.24 12.36 16.15
C ALA A 198 0.31 11.38 17.18
N ARG A 199 1.41 10.67 16.87
CA ARG A 199 2.07 9.75 17.78
C ARG A 199 2.57 10.46 19.05
N ASP A 200 3.15 11.65 18.90
CA ASP A 200 3.83 12.36 19.98
C ASP A 200 2.92 13.39 20.69
N GLY A 201 1.63 13.46 20.36
CA GLY A 201 0.67 14.40 20.96
C GLY A 201 0.95 15.87 20.63
N ARG A 202 1.54 16.15 19.47
CA ARG A 202 1.99 17.46 19.02
C ARG A 202 0.91 18.15 18.21
N ALA A 203 0.51 19.37 18.60
CA ALA A 203 -0.47 20.13 17.82
C ALA A 203 0.12 20.64 16.50
N ILE A 204 -0.67 20.56 15.41
CA ILE A 204 -0.33 21.12 14.10
C ILE A 204 -1.05 22.45 13.94
N LEU A 205 -0.29 23.53 13.81
CA LEU A 205 -0.78 24.90 13.73
C LEU A 205 -0.45 25.51 12.37
N TYR A 206 -1.43 26.14 11.74
CA TYR A 206 -1.25 26.83 10.47
C TYR A 206 -0.88 28.30 10.65
N THR A 207 0.08 28.75 9.85
CA THR A 207 0.41 30.17 9.68
C THR A 207 0.18 30.61 8.24
N ASN A 208 0.14 31.94 8.04
CA ASN A 208 0.17 32.55 6.70
C ASN A 208 1.57 32.45 6.04
N GLY A 209 2.54 31.90 6.75
CA GLY A 209 3.94 31.77 6.34
C GLY A 209 4.81 32.98 6.71
N ASN A 210 4.25 34.10 7.14
CA ASN A 210 4.99 35.33 7.44
C ASN A 210 5.07 35.66 8.93
N ASP A 211 4.02 35.34 9.69
CA ASP A 211 3.91 35.62 11.12
C ASP A 211 3.06 34.53 11.83
N ILE A 212 2.93 34.65 13.14
CA ILE A 212 2.17 33.74 14.00
C ILE A 212 0.88 34.37 14.58
N SER A 213 0.45 35.49 14.08
CA SER A 213 -0.68 36.26 14.66
C SER A 213 -1.96 35.44 14.81
N GLY A 214 -2.22 34.51 13.89
CA GLY A 214 -3.40 33.64 13.96
C GLY A 214 -3.32 32.51 15.00
N ILE A 215 -2.14 32.22 15.55
CA ILE A 215 -1.91 31.09 16.49
C ILE A 215 -1.18 31.53 17.77
N GLU A 216 -0.86 32.82 17.91
CA GLU A 216 -0.03 33.32 19.00
C GLU A 216 -0.63 33.03 20.39
N SER A 217 -1.95 33.03 20.51
CA SER A 217 -2.67 32.74 21.76
C SER A 217 -2.42 31.35 22.31
N PHE A 218 -2.08 30.35 21.46
CA PHE A 218 -1.75 29.01 21.86
C PHE A 218 -0.29 28.86 22.32
N ILE A 219 0.60 29.75 21.85
CA ILE A 219 2.03 29.69 22.14
C ILE A 219 2.33 30.31 23.50
N THR A 220 2.00 29.58 24.55
CA THR A 220 2.22 29.97 25.94
C THR A 220 3.59 29.49 26.43
N LYS A 221 3.93 29.78 27.70
CA LYS A 221 5.14 29.31 28.37
C LYS A 221 5.22 27.78 28.53
N ASP A 222 4.10 27.10 28.35
CA ASP A 222 4.01 25.64 28.50
C ASP A 222 4.43 24.91 27.22
N ILE A 223 4.56 25.65 26.11
CA ILE A 223 5.10 25.13 24.85
C ILE A 223 6.62 25.27 24.86
N GLU A 224 7.31 24.16 24.75
CA GLU A 224 8.77 24.07 24.88
C GLU A 224 9.48 24.05 23.52
N LYS A 225 8.85 23.41 22.51
CA LYS A 225 9.47 23.16 21.21
C LYS A 225 8.54 23.41 20.04
N ALA A 226 9.11 23.88 18.93
CA ALA A 226 8.40 24.08 17.68
C ALA A 226 9.18 23.47 16.49
N TYR A 227 8.50 22.63 15.72
CA TYR A 227 8.99 22.17 14.43
C TYR A 227 8.38 23.03 13.32
N ILE A 228 9.21 23.71 12.54
CA ILE A 228 8.77 24.43 11.34
C ILE A 228 8.92 23.49 10.15
N VAL A 229 7.82 23.14 9.47
CA VAL A 229 7.83 22.24 8.34
C VAL A 229 7.70 23.02 7.03
N GLY A 230 8.70 22.85 6.17
CA GLY A 230 8.88 23.63 4.94
C GLY A 230 10.05 24.62 5.02
N LYS A 231 10.56 24.98 3.84
CA LYS A 231 11.62 25.99 3.70
C LYS A 231 11.08 27.44 3.89
N GLU A 232 11.98 28.39 3.85
CA GLU A 232 11.70 29.83 4.07
C GLU A 232 10.66 30.40 3.08
N ALA A 233 10.56 29.81 1.87
CA ALA A 233 9.53 30.18 0.89
C ALA A 233 8.11 29.75 1.31
N SER A 234 7.98 28.74 2.18
CA SER A 234 6.73 28.30 2.77
C SER A 234 6.47 28.99 4.11
N VAL A 235 7.42 28.87 5.04
CA VAL A 235 7.36 29.50 6.38
C VAL A 235 8.61 30.34 6.58
N SER A 236 8.47 31.67 6.57
CA SER A 236 9.58 32.62 6.57
C SER A 236 10.47 32.51 7.82
N THR A 237 11.69 33.00 7.71
CA THR A 237 12.61 33.15 8.83
C THR A 237 12.05 34.09 9.92
N ASN A 238 11.13 35.01 9.60
CA ASN A 238 10.47 35.84 10.59
C ASN A 238 9.66 35.01 11.59
N VAL A 239 8.89 34.00 11.12
CA VAL A 239 8.17 33.07 11.99
C VAL A 239 9.14 32.36 12.95
N GLU A 240 10.25 31.88 12.44
CA GLU A 240 11.28 31.21 13.23
C GLU A 240 11.87 32.14 14.30
N ASN A 241 12.19 33.37 13.93
CA ASN A 241 12.72 34.38 14.86
C ASN A 241 11.71 34.74 15.95
N ILE A 242 10.43 34.87 15.61
CA ILE A 242 9.38 35.14 16.61
C ILE A 242 9.27 33.95 17.60
N LEU A 243 9.26 32.71 17.13
CA LEU A 243 9.21 31.55 18.02
C LEU A 243 10.44 31.47 18.95
N LYS A 244 11.63 31.69 18.41
CA LYS A 244 12.88 31.77 19.21
C LYS A 244 12.83 32.89 20.24
N SER A 245 12.25 34.06 19.91
CA SER A 245 12.10 35.17 20.85
C SER A 245 11.13 34.87 22.00
N LYS A 246 10.26 33.88 21.85
CA LYS A 246 9.39 33.34 22.88
C LYS A 246 10.06 32.20 23.70
N ASN A 247 11.37 31.98 23.50
CA ASN A 247 12.22 30.96 24.14
C ASN A 247 11.85 29.50 23.79
N LEU A 248 11.26 29.26 22.63
CA LEU A 248 11.04 27.89 22.15
C LEU A 248 12.35 27.31 21.55
N ASP A 249 12.58 26.02 21.74
CA ASP A 249 13.51 25.25 20.91
C ASP A 249 12.89 25.11 19.52
N VAL A 250 13.53 25.65 18.48
CA VAL A 250 12.96 25.69 17.13
C VAL A 250 13.82 24.88 16.16
N LYS A 251 13.22 23.86 15.56
CA LYS A 251 13.85 23.05 14.53
C LYS A 251 13.09 23.14 13.20
N ARG A 252 13.81 23.44 12.12
CA ARG A 252 13.23 23.51 10.78
C ARG A 252 13.45 22.20 10.02
N LEU A 253 12.36 21.68 9.43
CA LEU A 253 12.34 20.50 8.57
C LEU A 253 11.82 20.93 7.18
N GLY A 254 12.70 21.18 6.23
CA GLY A 254 12.34 21.65 4.90
C GLY A 254 13.29 21.17 3.81
N GLY A 255 12.75 20.56 2.78
CA GLY A 255 13.45 20.05 1.61
C GLY A 255 13.29 20.95 0.37
N ASP A 256 13.91 20.59 -0.75
CA ASP A 256 13.82 21.35 -2.00
C ASP A 256 12.44 21.24 -2.65
N ASN A 257 11.77 20.13 -2.39
CA ASN A 257 10.40 19.86 -2.81
C ASN A 257 9.65 19.15 -1.65
N ARG A 258 8.38 18.75 -1.89
CA ARG A 258 7.54 18.09 -0.89
C ARG A 258 8.07 16.72 -0.46
N ASN A 259 8.67 15.96 -1.38
CA ASN A 259 9.23 14.63 -1.12
C ASN A 259 10.49 14.74 -0.26
N ASP A 260 11.37 15.72 -0.53
CA ASP A 260 12.53 15.99 0.33
C ASP A 260 12.14 16.53 1.71
N THR A 261 11.06 17.33 1.80
CA THR A 261 10.50 17.74 3.09
C THR A 261 9.98 16.52 3.86
N ASN A 262 9.24 15.63 3.19
CA ASN A 262 8.76 14.38 3.76
C ASN A 262 9.95 13.52 4.24
N ALA A 263 10.98 13.35 3.42
CA ALA A 263 12.19 12.60 3.81
C ALA A 263 12.84 13.16 5.09
N LYS A 264 12.95 14.49 5.22
CA LYS A 264 13.50 15.12 6.44
C LYS A 264 12.60 14.91 7.66
N VAL A 265 11.29 14.93 7.48
CA VAL A 265 10.35 14.63 8.56
C VAL A 265 10.48 13.18 9.01
N ILE A 266 10.41 12.22 8.07
CA ILE A 266 10.50 10.81 8.45
C ILE A 266 11.87 10.48 9.05
N SER A 267 12.96 11.03 8.54
CA SER A 267 14.30 10.85 9.13
C SER A 267 14.38 11.42 10.54
N GLU A 268 13.82 12.61 10.81
CA GLU A 268 13.83 13.21 12.15
C GLU A 268 13.14 12.35 13.19
N PHE A 269 12.02 11.73 12.84
CA PHE A 269 11.15 11.09 13.82
C PHE A 269 11.25 9.56 13.85
N TYR A 270 11.84 8.94 12.83
CA TYR A 270 11.87 7.48 12.69
C TYR A 270 13.27 6.90 12.52
N SER A 271 14.32 7.71 12.22
CA SER A 271 15.69 7.17 12.14
C SER A 271 16.12 6.49 13.43
N GLY A 272 16.81 5.36 13.30
CA GLY A 272 17.28 4.55 14.42
C GLY A 272 16.18 3.78 15.17
N LYS A 273 14.96 3.74 14.63
CA LYS A 273 13.85 2.96 15.16
C LYS A 273 13.60 1.72 14.31
N GLU A 274 13.13 0.66 14.93
CA GLU A 274 12.54 -0.48 14.23
C GLU A 274 11.18 -0.04 13.66
N LEU A 275 10.95 -0.27 12.36
CA LEU A 275 9.73 0.13 11.69
C LEU A 275 8.75 -1.05 11.59
N ASN A 276 7.55 -0.88 12.17
CA ASN A 276 6.49 -1.87 12.03
C ASN A 276 5.91 -1.85 10.62
N ASN A 277 5.78 -0.65 10.01
CA ASN A 277 5.26 -0.48 8.64
C ASN A 277 5.91 0.75 7.99
N ILE A 278 5.86 0.81 6.67
CA ILE A 278 5.97 2.04 5.88
C ILE A 278 4.67 2.17 5.07
N TYR A 279 3.93 3.24 5.29
CA TYR A 279 2.77 3.57 4.47
C TYR A 279 3.19 4.43 3.29
N VAL A 280 2.65 4.14 2.09
CA VAL A 280 2.94 4.90 0.87
C VAL A 280 1.66 5.51 0.34
N ALA A 281 1.56 6.82 0.32
CA ALA A 281 0.40 7.55 -0.16
C ALA A 281 0.80 8.61 -1.20
N LYS A 282 -0.18 9.12 -1.97
CA LYS A 282 0.07 10.18 -2.96
C LYS A 282 0.49 11.50 -2.30
N ASP A 283 1.40 12.21 -2.96
CA ASP A 283 1.95 13.49 -2.49
C ASP A 283 1.17 14.73 -2.93
N GLY A 284 0.08 14.54 -3.69
CA GLY A 284 -0.75 15.62 -4.20
C GLY A 284 -0.16 16.37 -5.40
N THR A 285 0.91 15.85 -6.04
CA THR A 285 1.43 16.41 -7.29
C THR A 285 0.36 16.32 -8.38
N GLY A 286 0.14 17.41 -9.10
CA GLY A 286 -0.91 17.53 -10.12
C GLY A 286 -2.33 17.70 -9.56
N LYS A 287 -2.66 17.12 -8.42
CA LYS A 287 -3.98 17.21 -7.80
C LYS A 287 -3.90 17.18 -6.28
N GLU A 288 -3.93 18.33 -5.65
CA GLU A 288 -3.79 18.48 -4.21
C GLU A 288 -4.79 17.64 -3.39
N SER A 289 -6.01 17.42 -3.93
CA SER A 289 -7.03 16.58 -3.28
C SER A 289 -6.63 15.09 -3.15
N ASP A 290 -5.52 14.67 -3.72
CA ASP A 290 -5.02 13.29 -3.60
C ASP A 290 -4.26 13.07 -2.27
N LEU A 291 -3.96 14.15 -1.52
CA LEU A 291 -3.46 14.07 -0.13
C LEU A 291 -4.48 13.49 0.85
N ILE A 292 -5.73 13.27 0.43
CA ILE A 292 -6.81 12.78 1.30
C ILE A 292 -6.55 11.36 1.84
N ASP A 293 -5.88 10.53 1.07
CA ASP A 293 -5.54 9.16 1.49
C ASP A 293 -4.48 9.19 2.61
N ALA A 294 -3.48 10.08 2.47
CA ALA A 294 -2.46 10.31 3.49
C ALA A 294 -3.02 10.95 4.78
N LEU A 295 -4.05 11.78 4.67
CA LEU A 295 -4.80 12.27 5.84
C LEU A 295 -5.45 11.12 6.59
N SER A 296 -6.19 10.25 5.89
CA SER A 296 -6.96 9.18 6.50
C SER A 296 -6.09 8.14 7.20
N VAL A 297 -4.86 7.90 6.69
CA VAL A 297 -3.92 6.96 7.30
C VAL A 297 -3.17 7.54 8.51
N GLY A 298 -3.18 8.86 8.72
CA GLY A 298 -2.43 9.52 9.79
C GLY A 298 -2.61 8.89 11.18
N PRO A 299 -3.83 8.69 11.71
CA PRO A 299 -4.05 8.04 13.01
C PRO A 299 -3.57 6.59 13.05
N LEU A 300 -3.76 5.81 11.97
CA LEU A 300 -3.26 4.45 11.88
C LEU A 300 -1.72 4.42 11.90
N ALA A 301 -1.07 5.30 11.15
CA ALA A 301 0.37 5.42 11.11
C ALA A 301 0.96 5.83 12.47
N ALA A 302 0.28 6.72 13.20
CA ALA A 302 0.63 7.08 14.57
C ALA A 302 0.53 5.87 15.52
N LYS A 303 -0.60 5.13 15.46
CA LYS A 303 -0.87 3.95 16.28
C LYS A 303 0.13 2.82 16.05
N THR A 304 0.59 2.63 14.82
CA THR A 304 1.60 1.62 14.45
C THR A 304 3.03 2.14 14.55
N GLU A 305 3.23 3.38 14.99
CA GLU A 305 4.53 4.06 15.06
C GLU A 305 5.31 4.05 13.73
N SER A 306 4.60 4.22 12.63
CA SER A 306 5.09 4.01 11.28
C SER A 306 5.13 5.30 10.47
N PRO A 307 6.16 5.52 9.63
CA PRO A 307 6.20 6.67 8.73
C PRO A 307 5.18 6.57 7.60
N VAL A 308 4.79 7.72 7.05
CA VAL A 308 4.08 7.83 5.78
C VAL A 308 4.99 8.49 4.76
N ILE A 309 5.39 7.74 3.75
CA ILE A 309 6.07 8.27 2.57
C ILE A 309 4.99 8.80 1.62
N ILE A 310 5.08 10.09 1.29
CA ILE A 310 4.23 10.65 0.25
C ILE A 310 5.01 10.75 -1.05
N ALA A 311 4.50 10.12 -2.10
CA ALA A 311 5.13 10.13 -3.42
C ALA A 311 4.08 9.88 -4.52
N THR A 312 4.32 10.45 -5.70
CA THR A 312 3.46 10.32 -6.88
C THR A 312 4.33 10.09 -8.10
N GLY A 313 4.06 9.05 -8.88
CA GLY A 313 4.76 8.74 -10.12
C GLY A 313 3.99 7.72 -10.94
N ASN A 314 4.33 7.63 -12.21
CA ASN A 314 3.83 6.61 -13.13
C ASN A 314 5.01 5.79 -13.65
N ASP A 315 4.74 4.75 -14.41
CA ASP A 315 5.70 3.78 -14.98
C ASP A 315 6.91 4.41 -15.70
N ASN A 316 6.88 5.72 -15.99
CA ASN A 316 7.94 6.44 -16.71
C ASN A 316 8.63 7.53 -15.88
N ILE A 317 8.19 7.80 -14.65
CA ILE A 317 8.74 8.87 -13.81
C ILE A 317 8.88 8.35 -12.38
N TYR A 318 10.10 8.02 -12.00
CA TYR A 318 10.46 7.73 -10.62
C TYR A 318 10.34 9.00 -9.79
N THR A 319 9.64 8.94 -8.68
CA THR A 319 9.30 10.15 -7.91
C THR A 319 9.65 10.08 -6.43
N LEU A 320 10.26 8.99 -5.99
CA LEU A 320 10.98 9.02 -4.72
C LEU A 320 12.15 9.99 -4.85
N SER A 321 12.27 10.93 -3.93
CA SER A 321 13.51 11.71 -3.84
C SER A 321 14.66 10.82 -3.36
N GLU A 322 15.89 11.19 -3.70
CA GLU A 322 17.09 10.46 -3.23
C GLU A 322 17.08 10.32 -1.69
N SER A 323 16.67 11.38 -0.98
CA SER A 323 16.56 11.32 0.48
C SER A 323 15.49 10.36 0.99
N GLN A 324 14.42 10.11 0.23
CA GLN A 324 13.43 9.07 0.56
C GLN A 324 13.99 7.68 0.30
N LYS A 325 14.71 7.48 -0.80
CA LYS A 325 15.42 6.22 -1.09
C LYS A 325 16.43 5.90 0.00
N ASP A 326 17.31 6.86 0.33
CA ASP A 326 18.29 6.71 1.42
C ASP A 326 17.63 6.30 2.74
N PHE A 327 16.45 6.87 3.05
CA PHE A 327 15.72 6.49 4.25
C PHE A 327 15.26 5.03 4.19
N VAL A 328 14.65 4.60 3.09
CA VAL A 328 14.14 3.23 2.92
C VAL A 328 15.26 2.20 2.98
N GLU A 329 16.38 2.44 2.28
CA GLU A 329 17.53 1.54 2.26
C GLU A 329 18.15 1.32 3.66
N ASN A 330 18.08 2.35 4.53
CA ASN A 330 18.62 2.29 5.87
C ASN A 330 17.60 1.89 6.96
N HIS A 331 16.32 1.71 6.60
CA HIS A 331 15.25 1.44 7.56
C HIS A 331 14.25 0.42 7.01
N ARG A 332 14.62 -0.87 7.07
CA ARG A 332 13.77 -1.97 6.62
C ARG A 332 12.54 -2.09 7.54
N PRO A 333 11.30 -2.01 7.01
CA PRO A 333 10.09 -2.21 7.78
C PRO A 333 9.75 -3.71 7.92
N LYS A 334 8.85 -4.06 8.85
CA LYS A 334 8.23 -5.40 8.89
C LYS A 334 7.12 -5.53 7.85
N GLU A 335 6.48 -4.42 7.52
CA GLU A 335 5.37 -4.36 6.57
C GLU A 335 5.50 -3.12 5.67
N LEU A 336 5.07 -3.23 4.42
CA LEU A 336 4.96 -2.13 3.47
C LEU A 336 3.52 -2.06 2.97
N THR A 337 2.87 -0.91 3.15
CA THR A 337 1.45 -0.76 2.81
C THR A 337 1.20 0.41 1.85
N ARG A 338 0.64 0.13 0.68
CA ARG A 338 0.15 1.15 -0.25
C ARG A 338 -1.23 1.65 0.17
N ILE A 339 -1.42 2.96 0.20
CA ILE A 339 -2.67 3.62 0.59
C ILE A 339 -3.28 4.36 -0.58
N GLY A 340 -4.51 3.97 -0.95
CA GLY A 340 -5.19 4.52 -2.12
C GLY A 340 -4.55 4.11 -3.44
N GLY A 341 -5.36 4.10 -4.51
CA GLY A 341 -4.90 3.70 -5.84
C GLY A 341 -4.40 4.87 -6.69
N GLY A 342 -3.85 4.56 -7.87
CA GLY A 342 -3.40 5.51 -8.88
C GLY A 342 -1.90 5.78 -8.81
N TYR A 343 -1.50 7.01 -9.03
CA TYR A 343 -0.10 7.42 -9.29
C TYR A 343 0.90 7.24 -8.12
N ASN A 344 0.63 6.45 -7.11
CA ASN A 344 1.61 6.03 -6.11
C ASN A 344 2.08 4.57 -6.29
N GLU A 345 1.71 3.93 -7.37
CA GLU A 345 2.12 2.57 -7.72
C GLU A 345 3.63 2.50 -8.00
N GLY A 346 4.13 3.30 -8.93
CA GLY A 346 5.56 3.35 -9.23
C GLY A 346 6.45 3.58 -7.99
N PRO A 347 6.21 4.62 -7.17
CA PRO A 347 6.95 4.79 -5.91
C PRO A 347 6.84 3.61 -4.94
N PHE A 348 5.70 2.93 -4.90
CA PHE A 348 5.51 1.76 -4.08
C PHE A 348 6.37 0.58 -4.56
N ASP A 349 6.41 0.36 -5.89
CA ASP A 349 7.24 -0.67 -6.51
C ASP A 349 8.74 -0.36 -6.35
N ASP A 350 9.14 0.91 -6.47
CA ASP A 350 10.51 1.35 -6.16
C ASP A 350 10.90 0.99 -4.73
N ILE A 351 10.01 1.19 -3.75
CA ILE A 351 10.27 0.83 -2.36
C ILE A 351 10.38 -0.69 -2.20
N LYS A 352 9.49 -1.48 -2.82
CA LYS A 352 9.59 -2.95 -2.81
C LYS A 352 10.96 -3.40 -3.30
N TRP A 353 11.43 -2.79 -4.39
CA TRP A 353 12.74 -3.09 -4.96
C TRP A 353 13.90 -2.72 -4.03
N LEU A 354 13.83 -1.58 -3.33
CA LEU A 354 14.86 -1.15 -2.38
C LEU A 354 14.94 -2.04 -1.13
N ILE A 355 13.80 -2.49 -0.61
CA ILE A 355 13.76 -3.34 0.60
C ILE A 355 14.05 -4.80 0.32
N ARG A 356 13.89 -5.27 -0.93
CA ARG A 356 14.07 -6.68 -1.34
C ARG A 356 13.22 -7.65 -0.50
N ASP A 357 13.33 -8.96 -0.72
CA ASP A 357 12.64 -10.02 0.07
C ASP A 357 11.23 -9.62 0.55
N THR A 358 10.25 -9.65 -0.34
CA THR A 358 8.88 -9.28 -0.04
C THR A 358 7.94 -10.48 -0.07
N ILE A 359 6.92 -10.45 0.79
CA ILE A 359 5.79 -11.40 0.75
C ILE A 359 4.49 -10.60 0.58
N GLU A 360 3.70 -10.98 -0.39
CA GLU A 360 2.39 -10.42 -0.67
C GLU A 360 1.31 -11.47 -0.46
N LEU A 361 0.36 -11.22 0.46
CA LEU A 361 -0.82 -12.06 0.61
C LEU A 361 -1.76 -11.82 -0.58
N VAL A 362 -1.97 -12.85 -1.40
CA VAL A 362 -2.75 -12.76 -2.63
C VAL A 362 -4.20 -13.20 -2.40
N ASP A 363 -4.41 -14.33 -1.72
CA ASP A 363 -5.76 -14.86 -1.47
C ASP A 363 -5.83 -15.65 -0.15
N THR A 364 -7.05 -15.89 0.32
CA THR A 364 -7.32 -16.66 1.54
C THR A 364 -8.59 -17.47 1.38
N ILE A 365 -8.53 -18.77 1.70
CA ILE A 365 -9.70 -19.63 1.86
C ILE A 365 -10.04 -19.71 3.35
N GLU A 366 -11.23 -19.23 3.75
CA GLU A 366 -11.74 -19.31 5.12
C GLU A 366 -12.74 -20.47 5.25
N TYR A 367 -12.50 -21.41 6.15
CA TYR A 367 -13.39 -22.52 6.43
C TYR A 367 -14.37 -22.21 7.56
N GLY A 368 -15.52 -22.90 7.58
CA GLY A 368 -16.57 -22.70 8.59
C GLY A 368 -16.16 -23.06 10.01
N ASP A 369 -15.06 -23.78 10.22
CA ASP A 369 -14.48 -24.10 11.53
C ASP A 369 -13.50 -23.02 12.04
N GLY A 370 -13.30 -21.96 11.27
CA GLY A 370 -12.39 -20.86 11.57
C GLY A 370 -10.93 -21.12 11.20
N SER A 371 -10.63 -22.22 10.52
CA SER A 371 -9.31 -22.45 9.92
C SER A 371 -9.19 -21.73 8.58
N ILE A 372 -7.96 -21.40 8.17
CA ILE A 372 -7.67 -20.64 6.94
C ILE A 372 -6.52 -21.25 6.15
N ILE A 373 -6.57 -21.11 4.83
CA ILE A 373 -5.41 -21.30 3.97
C ILE A 373 -5.05 -19.95 3.36
N GLU A 374 -3.82 -19.53 3.56
CA GLU A 374 -3.26 -18.30 2.99
C GLU A 374 -2.35 -18.63 1.81
N PHE A 375 -2.40 -17.81 0.77
CA PHE A 375 -1.59 -17.90 -0.44
C PHE A 375 -0.80 -16.62 -0.60
N GLU A 376 0.52 -16.74 -0.63
CA GLU A 376 1.43 -15.61 -0.64
C GLU A 376 2.38 -15.70 -1.84
N ASN A 377 2.52 -14.60 -2.60
CA ASN A 377 3.63 -14.43 -3.53
C ASN A 377 4.84 -13.90 -2.77
N CYS A 378 5.95 -14.58 -2.93
CA CYS A 378 7.23 -14.24 -2.29
C CYS A 378 8.24 -13.91 -3.37
N TYR A 379 8.96 -12.80 -3.20
CA TYR A 379 9.97 -12.34 -4.15
C TYR A 379 11.27 -12.05 -3.44
N ASP A 380 12.37 -12.50 -4.04
CA ASP A 380 13.74 -12.14 -3.66
C ASP A 380 14.37 -11.41 -4.84
N TYR A 381 14.55 -10.11 -4.72
CA TYR A 381 15.15 -9.28 -5.76
C TYR A 381 16.66 -9.23 -5.59
N TYR A 382 17.39 -9.42 -6.66
CA TYR A 382 18.85 -9.32 -6.65
C TYR A 382 19.35 -8.40 -7.76
N CYS A 383 20.51 -7.80 -7.52
CA CYS A 383 21.29 -7.13 -8.55
C CYS A 383 22.76 -7.52 -8.40
N SER A 384 23.44 -7.72 -9.50
CA SER A 384 24.88 -7.93 -9.52
C SER A 384 25.59 -6.76 -10.18
N PHE A 385 26.75 -6.40 -9.63
CA PHE A 385 27.59 -5.32 -10.13
C PHE A 385 28.98 -5.88 -10.46
N GLU A 386 29.53 -5.49 -11.62
CA GLU A 386 30.92 -5.67 -11.94
C GLU A 386 31.56 -4.29 -12.16
N ASP A 387 32.66 -4.00 -11.45
CA ASP A 387 33.38 -2.73 -11.51
C ASP A 387 32.47 -1.49 -11.39
N GLU A 388 31.51 -1.51 -10.44
CA GLU A 388 30.50 -0.46 -10.22
C GLU A 388 29.46 -0.31 -11.36
N VAL A 389 29.48 -1.19 -12.34
CA VAL A 389 28.49 -1.24 -13.42
C VAL A 389 27.45 -2.30 -13.10
N LEU A 390 26.17 -1.93 -13.15
CA LEU A 390 25.07 -2.87 -13.00
C LEU A 390 25.07 -3.85 -14.18
N VAL A 391 25.33 -5.14 -13.92
CA VAL A 391 25.41 -6.17 -14.94
C VAL A 391 24.14 -7.02 -15.01
N ASP A 392 23.44 -7.16 -13.89
CA ASP A 392 22.24 -7.99 -13.83
C ASP A 392 21.25 -7.52 -12.77
N ILE A 393 19.96 -7.60 -13.12
CA ILE A 393 18.83 -7.34 -12.22
C ILE A 393 17.85 -8.49 -12.41
N GLY A 394 17.43 -9.12 -11.32
CA GLY A 394 16.47 -10.19 -11.41
C GLY A 394 15.65 -10.35 -10.14
N ALA A 395 14.66 -11.22 -10.22
CA ALA A 395 13.87 -11.66 -9.08
C ALA A 395 13.69 -13.16 -9.12
N ILE A 396 13.75 -13.81 -7.96
CA ILE A 396 13.32 -15.19 -7.78
C ILE A 396 11.96 -15.11 -7.10
N GLY A 397 10.93 -15.69 -7.73
CA GLY A 397 9.58 -15.72 -7.17
C GLY A 397 9.17 -17.14 -6.82
N TRP A 398 8.41 -17.28 -5.74
CA TRP A 398 7.76 -18.54 -5.35
C TRP A 398 6.44 -18.25 -4.63
N ILE A 399 5.59 -19.27 -4.54
CA ILE A 399 4.31 -19.18 -3.83
C ILE A 399 4.43 -19.98 -2.53
N ASN A 400 4.08 -19.36 -1.41
CA ASN A 400 3.84 -20.09 -0.16
C ASN A 400 2.34 -20.38 -0.02
N ILE A 401 2.02 -21.59 0.41
CA ILE A 401 0.67 -22.01 0.83
C ILE A 401 0.75 -22.37 2.30
N THR A 402 -0.02 -21.69 3.15
CA THR A 402 0.03 -21.91 4.60
C THR A 402 -1.37 -22.22 5.13
N TYR A 403 -1.56 -23.43 5.68
CA TYR A 403 -2.79 -23.81 6.37
C TYR A 403 -2.65 -23.59 7.87
N LYS A 404 -3.57 -22.80 8.45
CA LYS A 404 -3.61 -22.46 9.87
C LYS A 404 -4.91 -22.92 10.52
N ASP A 405 -4.82 -23.39 11.77
CA ASP A 405 -6.01 -23.66 12.58
C ASP A 405 -6.70 -22.35 12.99
N LYS A 406 -7.87 -22.46 13.64
CA LYS A 406 -8.64 -21.31 14.15
C LYS A 406 -7.91 -20.43 15.18
N ASN A 407 -6.81 -20.91 15.74
CA ASN A 407 -5.97 -20.18 16.71
C ASN A 407 -4.75 -19.56 16.05
N GLY A 408 -4.59 -19.72 14.72
CA GLY A 408 -3.46 -19.23 13.95
C GLY A 408 -2.22 -20.15 13.96
N ASN A 409 -2.29 -21.35 14.54
CA ASN A 409 -1.17 -22.30 14.50
C ASN A 409 -1.07 -22.92 13.11
N ILE A 410 0.14 -22.99 12.58
CA ILE A 410 0.41 -23.62 11.28
C ILE A 410 0.19 -25.12 11.41
N ILE A 411 -0.65 -25.69 10.55
CA ILE A 411 -0.91 -27.12 10.44
C ILE A 411 0.02 -27.73 9.41
N TRP A 412 0.14 -27.13 8.23
CA TRP A 412 1.10 -27.46 7.21
C TRP A 412 1.43 -26.26 6.33
N GLN A 413 2.55 -26.35 5.63
CA GLN A 413 2.97 -25.38 4.62
C GLN A 413 3.50 -26.10 3.40
N ASP A 414 3.28 -25.51 2.22
CA ASP A 414 3.87 -25.95 0.96
C ASP A 414 4.48 -24.73 0.24
N LYS A 415 5.42 -25.02 -0.68
CA LYS A 415 6.13 -24.02 -1.46
C LYS A 415 6.17 -24.44 -2.92
N ILE A 416 5.50 -23.67 -3.77
CA ILE A 416 5.58 -23.85 -5.22
C ILE A 416 6.71 -22.98 -5.75
N LYS A 417 7.72 -23.62 -6.33
CA LYS A 417 8.87 -22.97 -6.94
C LYS A 417 9.38 -23.83 -8.08
N ASP A 418 9.34 -23.29 -9.30
CA ASP A 418 9.96 -23.97 -10.44
C ASP A 418 11.47 -23.69 -10.43
N GLU A 419 12.27 -24.78 -10.47
CA GLU A 419 13.73 -24.74 -10.61
C GLU A 419 14.12 -25.63 -11.78
N TYR A 420 14.74 -25.05 -12.79
CA TYR A 420 15.35 -25.81 -13.88
C TYR A 420 16.87 -25.62 -13.86
N PHE A 421 17.59 -26.70 -14.16
CA PHE A 421 19.05 -26.67 -14.36
C PHE A 421 19.32 -26.81 -15.86
N THR A 422 19.99 -25.82 -16.45
CA THR A 422 20.54 -25.96 -17.80
C THR A 422 22.01 -26.31 -17.74
N ASP A 423 22.56 -26.76 -18.89
CA ASP A 423 23.99 -27.06 -19.05
C ASP A 423 24.91 -25.82 -18.86
N ILE A 424 24.34 -24.62 -18.73
CA ILE A 424 25.04 -23.34 -18.61
C ILE A 424 24.94 -22.75 -17.19
N GLY A 425 24.09 -23.31 -16.30
CA GLY A 425 23.89 -22.83 -14.94
C GLY A 425 22.44 -22.99 -14.47
N LYS A 426 22.11 -22.39 -13.33
CA LYS A 426 20.72 -22.34 -12.84
C LYS A 426 19.92 -21.33 -13.66
N ASP A 427 18.87 -21.80 -14.33
CA ASP A 427 17.85 -20.88 -14.83
C ASP A 427 17.02 -20.33 -13.66
N ILE A 428 16.77 -19.05 -13.68
CA ILE A 428 16.02 -18.37 -12.63
C ILE A 428 14.60 -18.17 -13.13
N TYR A 429 13.66 -18.76 -12.40
CA TYR A 429 12.23 -18.64 -12.68
C TYR A 429 11.56 -17.75 -11.64
N VAL A 430 10.69 -16.87 -12.11
CA VAL A 430 9.74 -16.16 -11.26
C VAL A 430 8.42 -16.91 -11.32
N THR A 431 8.05 -17.53 -10.21
CA THR A 431 6.76 -18.21 -10.04
C THR A 431 5.82 -17.30 -9.29
N TYR A 432 4.64 -17.08 -9.81
CA TYR A 432 3.64 -16.20 -9.19
C TYR A 432 2.23 -16.78 -9.30
N LEU A 433 1.43 -16.53 -8.28
CA LEU A 433 0.05 -16.97 -8.18
C LEU A 433 -0.85 -16.15 -9.12
N GLU A 434 -1.67 -16.85 -9.88
CA GLU A 434 -2.65 -16.25 -10.79
C GLU A 434 -4.05 -16.25 -10.17
N ASP A 435 -4.53 -17.40 -9.68
CA ASP A 435 -5.85 -17.53 -9.05
C ASP A 435 -5.90 -18.74 -8.10
N VAL A 436 -6.84 -18.69 -7.17
CA VAL A 436 -7.17 -19.80 -6.28
C VAL A 436 -8.67 -20.08 -6.36
N TYR A 437 -9.05 -21.34 -6.56
CA TYR A 437 -10.44 -21.75 -6.65
C TYR A 437 -10.79 -22.79 -5.56
N ASP A 438 -11.65 -22.39 -4.61
CA ASP A 438 -12.20 -23.29 -3.60
C ASP A 438 -13.34 -24.13 -4.20
N LEU A 439 -13.19 -25.45 -4.15
CA LEU A 439 -14.19 -26.40 -4.64
C LEU A 439 -15.34 -26.63 -3.65
N ASN A 440 -15.27 -26.05 -2.45
CA ASN A 440 -16.27 -26.19 -1.37
C ASN A 440 -16.47 -27.63 -0.84
N ASP A 441 -15.60 -28.56 -1.22
CA ASP A 441 -15.59 -29.96 -0.76
C ASP A 441 -14.37 -30.29 0.09
N GLY A 442 -13.59 -29.27 0.48
CA GLY A 442 -12.32 -29.39 1.19
C GLY A 442 -11.11 -29.50 0.24
N ASN A 443 -11.34 -29.42 -1.06
CA ASN A 443 -10.28 -29.36 -2.06
C ASN A 443 -10.23 -27.95 -2.66
N PHE A 444 -9.06 -27.55 -3.18
CA PHE A 444 -8.87 -26.28 -3.86
C PHE A 444 -7.90 -26.43 -5.02
N ILE A 445 -7.93 -25.49 -5.95
CA ILE A 445 -7.04 -25.45 -7.11
C ILE A 445 -6.27 -24.15 -7.06
N VAL A 446 -4.96 -24.25 -7.27
CA VAL A 446 -4.03 -23.14 -7.41
C VAL A 446 -3.64 -23.03 -8.87
N ALA A 447 -3.86 -21.86 -9.47
CA ALA A 447 -3.33 -21.50 -10.78
C ALA A 447 -2.11 -20.64 -10.61
N TYR A 448 -1.00 -20.98 -11.25
CA TYR A 448 0.22 -20.22 -11.21
C TYR A 448 0.95 -20.25 -12.55
N SER A 449 1.79 -19.26 -12.76
CA SER A 449 2.68 -19.16 -13.91
C SER A 449 4.12 -19.01 -13.47
N SER A 450 5.05 -19.59 -14.24
CA SER A 450 6.48 -19.41 -14.01
C SER A 450 7.14 -19.01 -15.31
N TYR A 451 7.99 -17.99 -15.29
CA TYR A 451 8.74 -17.56 -16.46
C TYR A 451 10.23 -17.44 -16.13
N ASN A 452 11.06 -17.76 -17.10
CA ASN A 452 12.50 -17.58 -16.99
C ASN A 452 12.87 -16.15 -17.41
N ILE A 453 13.59 -15.45 -16.54
CA ILE A 453 13.96 -14.05 -16.79
C ILE A 453 15.04 -13.87 -17.87
N TYR A 454 15.75 -14.95 -18.25
CA TYR A 454 16.85 -14.91 -19.21
C TYR A 454 16.49 -15.48 -20.59
N THR A 455 15.37 -16.13 -20.72
CA THR A 455 14.94 -16.71 -21.99
C THR A 455 13.65 -16.05 -22.47
N GLU A 456 13.39 -16.11 -23.77
CA GLU A 456 12.10 -15.71 -24.34
C GLU A 456 11.03 -16.78 -24.13
N ASP A 457 11.29 -17.78 -23.25
CA ASP A 457 10.34 -18.85 -22.97
C ASP A 457 9.09 -18.26 -22.33
N LYS A 458 7.96 -18.69 -22.87
CA LYS A 458 6.65 -18.15 -22.50
C LYS A 458 6.13 -18.89 -21.29
N PRO A 459 5.58 -18.19 -20.30
CA PRO A 459 4.99 -18.87 -19.16
C PRO A 459 3.79 -19.71 -19.60
N GLU A 460 3.80 -20.97 -19.24
CA GLU A 460 2.64 -21.86 -19.37
C GLU A 460 1.95 -21.95 -18.01
N PRO A 461 0.66 -21.53 -17.89
CA PRO A 461 -0.05 -21.64 -16.64
C PRO A 461 -0.18 -23.10 -16.19
N LYS A 462 0.09 -23.34 -14.93
CA LYS A 462 -0.09 -24.62 -14.27
C LYS A 462 -1.24 -24.55 -13.28
N LEU A 463 -1.97 -25.64 -13.18
CA LEU A 463 -3.06 -25.83 -12.23
C LEU A 463 -2.72 -27.00 -11.35
N VAL A 464 -2.73 -26.81 -10.05
CA VAL A 464 -2.50 -27.87 -9.06
C VAL A 464 -3.70 -27.98 -8.16
N LYS A 465 -4.28 -29.16 -8.07
CA LYS A 465 -5.37 -29.45 -7.14
C LYS A 465 -4.81 -30.05 -5.85
N TYR A 466 -5.17 -29.44 -4.76
CA TYR A 466 -4.86 -29.88 -3.41
C TYR A 466 -6.10 -30.36 -2.66
N ASN A 467 -5.92 -31.29 -1.72
CA ASN A 467 -6.89 -31.50 -0.65
C ASN A 467 -6.56 -30.62 0.57
N LYS A 468 -7.48 -30.54 1.53
CA LYS A 468 -7.29 -29.75 2.77
C LYS A 468 -6.11 -30.25 3.63
N ALA A 469 -5.63 -31.48 3.42
CA ALA A 469 -4.47 -32.02 4.12
C ALA A 469 -3.13 -31.60 3.49
N GLY A 470 -3.15 -30.91 2.35
CA GLY A 470 -1.95 -30.46 1.62
C GLY A 470 -1.45 -31.47 0.57
N ASP A 471 -2.17 -32.59 0.37
CA ASP A 471 -1.76 -33.55 -0.66
C ASP A 471 -2.15 -33.05 -2.05
N VAL A 472 -1.22 -33.13 -3.00
CA VAL A 472 -1.49 -32.87 -4.42
C VAL A 472 -2.30 -34.02 -5.00
N LEU A 473 -3.48 -33.74 -5.54
CA LEU A 473 -4.37 -34.71 -6.16
C LEU A 473 -4.11 -34.87 -7.66
N TRP A 474 -3.81 -33.78 -8.33
CA TRP A 474 -3.36 -33.73 -9.73
C TRP A 474 -2.72 -32.37 -10.06
N GLU A 475 -1.93 -32.36 -11.12
CA GLU A 475 -1.34 -31.18 -11.75
C GLU A 475 -1.58 -31.21 -13.26
N THR A 476 -1.84 -30.05 -13.85
CA THR A 476 -2.07 -29.91 -15.29
C THR A 476 -1.43 -28.62 -15.80
N THR A 477 -0.63 -28.71 -16.85
CA THR A 477 -0.09 -27.55 -17.56
C THR A 477 -1.03 -27.17 -18.70
N ILE A 478 -1.36 -25.90 -18.82
CA ILE A 478 -2.17 -25.39 -19.92
C ILE A 478 -1.22 -24.97 -21.03
N SER A 479 -0.93 -25.91 -21.94
CA SER A 479 -0.10 -25.66 -23.12
C SER A 479 -0.96 -25.28 -24.31
N PHE A 480 -0.45 -24.39 -25.13
CA PHE A 480 -1.10 -23.89 -26.35
C PHE A 480 -0.45 -24.43 -27.63
N GLY A 481 0.39 -25.47 -27.51
CA GLY A 481 1.11 -26.07 -28.62
C GLY A 481 2.06 -25.09 -29.31
N ASP A 482 2.04 -25.07 -30.65
CA ASP A 482 2.90 -24.17 -31.45
C ASP A 482 2.41 -22.72 -31.49
N PHE A 483 1.39 -22.38 -30.69
CA PHE A 483 0.85 -21.03 -30.65
C PHE A 483 1.76 -20.12 -29.79
N GLU A 484 2.36 -19.12 -30.42
CA GLU A 484 3.21 -18.15 -29.71
C GLU A 484 2.37 -17.19 -28.86
N TYR A 485 2.25 -17.49 -27.58
CA TYR A 485 1.34 -16.82 -26.68
C TYR A 485 1.92 -16.65 -25.26
N SER A 486 1.76 -15.50 -24.69
CA SER A 486 2.14 -15.21 -23.30
C SER A 486 0.88 -14.94 -22.47
N PRO A 487 0.35 -15.95 -21.76
CA PRO A 487 -0.86 -15.78 -20.96
C PRO A 487 -0.60 -14.93 -19.70
N PHE A 488 -1.60 -14.19 -19.29
CA PHE A 488 -1.66 -13.48 -18.02
C PHE A 488 -3.12 -13.37 -17.55
N ASN A 489 -3.34 -13.02 -16.29
CA ASN A 489 -4.67 -12.94 -15.67
C ASN A 489 -5.47 -14.24 -15.84
N VAL A 490 -4.93 -15.33 -15.32
CA VAL A 490 -5.62 -16.62 -15.29
C VAL A 490 -6.74 -16.58 -14.24
N LEU A 491 -7.95 -16.98 -14.62
CA LEU A 491 -9.12 -17.07 -13.73
C LEU A 491 -9.77 -18.44 -13.86
N ILE A 492 -10.16 -19.02 -12.74
CA ILE A 492 -10.87 -20.30 -12.68
C ILE A 492 -12.35 -20.05 -12.35
N GLU A 493 -13.24 -20.54 -13.22
CA GLU A 493 -14.69 -20.42 -13.03
C GLU A 493 -15.37 -21.80 -13.13
N PRO A 494 -16.51 -22.01 -12.44
CA PRO A 494 -17.29 -23.24 -12.58
C PRO A 494 -17.94 -23.31 -13.97
N ASN A 495 -17.94 -24.49 -14.58
CA ASN A 495 -18.60 -24.78 -15.85
C ASN A 495 -19.34 -26.13 -15.80
N GLY A 496 -20.51 -26.16 -15.13
CA GLY A 496 -21.26 -27.40 -14.84
C GLY A 496 -20.45 -28.32 -13.90
N ASP A 497 -20.20 -29.56 -14.36
CA ASP A 497 -19.36 -30.53 -13.63
C ASP A 497 -17.85 -30.33 -13.89
N ASN A 498 -17.49 -29.37 -14.72
CA ASN A 498 -16.12 -29.06 -15.13
C ASN A 498 -15.72 -27.67 -14.64
N LEU A 499 -14.48 -27.28 -14.92
CA LEU A 499 -13.93 -25.96 -14.69
C LEU A 499 -13.60 -25.29 -16.01
N MET A 500 -13.83 -23.99 -16.08
CA MET A 500 -13.38 -23.15 -17.17
C MET A 500 -12.22 -22.29 -16.66
N VAL A 501 -11.08 -22.41 -17.31
CA VAL A 501 -9.91 -21.58 -17.09
C VAL A 501 -9.87 -20.54 -18.19
N LYS A 502 -9.99 -19.28 -17.80
CA LYS A 502 -9.90 -18.13 -18.70
C LYS A 502 -8.57 -17.44 -18.50
N SER A 503 -7.91 -17.08 -19.57
CA SER A 503 -6.73 -16.24 -19.55
C SER A 503 -6.76 -15.22 -20.68
N LYS A 504 -6.02 -14.14 -20.47
CA LYS A 504 -5.79 -13.09 -21.47
C LYS A 504 -4.32 -13.08 -21.82
N GLY A 505 -3.95 -12.73 -23.04
CA GLY A 505 -2.55 -12.66 -23.41
C GLY A 505 -2.29 -11.97 -24.72
N TYR A 506 -1.03 -11.93 -25.13
CA TYR A 506 -0.62 -11.34 -26.40
C TYR A 506 -0.17 -12.43 -27.37
N PHE A 507 -0.66 -12.32 -28.60
CA PHE A 507 -0.16 -13.07 -29.74
C PHE A 507 0.80 -12.17 -30.53
N ASP A 508 2.00 -12.70 -30.83
CA ASP A 508 3.04 -11.98 -31.59
C ASP A 508 3.34 -10.57 -31.02
N TYR A 509 3.30 -10.45 -29.65
CA TYR A 509 3.56 -9.21 -28.87
C TYR A 509 2.66 -7.99 -29.22
N MET A 510 1.73 -8.10 -30.15
CA MET A 510 0.91 -6.95 -30.61
C MET A 510 -0.60 -7.16 -30.52
N TYR A 511 -1.08 -8.40 -30.51
CA TYR A 511 -2.51 -8.67 -30.56
C TYR A 511 -3.01 -9.33 -29.27
N VAL A 512 -4.00 -8.72 -28.64
CA VAL A 512 -4.65 -9.30 -27.45
C VAL A 512 -5.51 -10.49 -27.89
N CYS A 513 -5.43 -11.57 -27.16
CA CYS A 513 -6.32 -12.71 -27.33
C CYS A 513 -6.85 -13.21 -25.98
N TYR A 514 -7.96 -13.92 -26.05
CA TYR A 514 -8.64 -14.50 -24.91
C TYR A 514 -8.67 -16.01 -25.07
N ILE A 515 -8.40 -16.73 -23.97
CA ILE A 515 -8.38 -18.19 -23.99
C ILE A 515 -9.39 -18.72 -22.99
N GLU A 516 -10.09 -19.76 -23.42
CA GLU A 516 -10.96 -20.58 -22.62
C GLU A 516 -10.49 -22.02 -22.69
N THR A 517 -10.14 -22.61 -21.56
CA THR A 517 -9.77 -24.04 -21.45
C THR A 517 -10.76 -24.71 -20.51
N ILE A 518 -11.41 -25.76 -20.98
CA ILE A 518 -12.33 -26.59 -20.15
C ILE A 518 -11.57 -27.78 -19.63
N ILE A 519 -11.60 -27.97 -18.31
CA ILE A 519 -10.90 -29.04 -17.60
C ILE A 519 -11.91 -29.83 -16.77
N ASN A 520 -11.82 -31.17 -16.79
CA ASN A 520 -12.64 -31.99 -15.94
C ASN A 520 -12.10 -32.05 -14.50
N LYS A 521 -12.86 -32.68 -13.60
CA LYS A 521 -12.50 -32.83 -12.17
C LYS A 521 -11.19 -33.58 -11.92
N ASP A 522 -10.69 -34.33 -12.90
CA ASP A 522 -9.47 -35.14 -12.82
C ASP A 522 -8.26 -34.42 -13.48
N GLY A 523 -8.41 -33.14 -13.84
CA GLY A 523 -7.35 -32.30 -14.40
C GLY A 523 -7.14 -32.45 -15.92
N GLN A 524 -7.99 -33.21 -16.63
CA GLN A 524 -7.84 -33.42 -18.07
C GLN A 524 -8.47 -32.27 -18.87
N ILE A 525 -7.73 -31.73 -19.83
CA ILE A 525 -8.23 -30.72 -20.76
C ILE A 525 -9.22 -31.38 -21.72
N LEU A 526 -10.46 -30.89 -21.76
CA LEU A 526 -11.54 -31.38 -22.60
C LEU A 526 -11.74 -30.53 -23.88
N ASP A 527 -11.59 -29.24 -23.79
CA ASP A 527 -11.69 -28.31 -24.91
C ASP A 527 -10.83 -27.08 -24.65
N GLN A 528 -10.33 -26.45 -25.72
CA GLN A 528 -9.55 -25.23 -25.62
C GLN A 528 -9.79 -24.38 -26.86
N LYS A 529 -10.02 -23.09 -26.67
CA LYS A 529 -10.28 -22.11 -27.72
C LYS A 529 -9.52 -20.84 -27.46
N VAL A 530 -9.00 -20.24 -28.52
CA VAL A 530 -8.39 -18.91 -28.50
C VAL A 530 -9.19 -17.98 -29.39
N TRP A 531 -9.52 -16.82 -28.88
CA TRP A 531 -10.31 -15.79 -29.54
C TRP A 531 -9.45 -14.53 -29.75
N ASP A 532 -9.59 -13.89 -30.92
CA ASP A 532 -9.02 -12.56 -31.14
C ASP A 532 -9.91 -11.45 -30.51
N GLU A 533 -9.45 -10.20 -30.58
CA GLU A 533 -10.20 -9.03 -30.06
C GLU A 533 -11.57 -8.83 -30.75
N ASP A 534 -11.72 -9.30 -31.98
CA ASP A 534 -12.97 -9.22 -32.77
C ASP A 534 -13.93 -10.38 -32.45
N GLY A 535 -13.54 -11.32 -31.58
CA GLY A 535 -14.32 -12.49 -31.18
C GLY A 535 -14.29 -13.64 -32.21
N ASN A 536 -13.29 -13.70 -33.11
CA ASN A 536 -13.09 -14.85 -33.99
C ASN A 536 -12.24 -15.91 -33.31
N ILE A 537 -12.57 -17.19 -33.50
CA ILE A 537 -11.77 -18.30 -33.01
C ILE A 537 -10.53 -18.45 -33.91
N VAL A 538 -9.35 -18.21 -33.35
CA VAL A 538 -8.06 -18.32 -34.03
C VAL A 538 -7.38 -19.67 -33.78
N TYR A 539 -7.73 -20.35 -32.66
CA TYR A 539 -7.26 -21.69 -32.32
C TYR A 539 -8.35 -22.49 -31.61
N LYS A 540 -8.39 -23.79 -31.87
CA LYS A 540 -9.25 -24.74 -31.18
C LYS A 540 -8.54 -26.09 -31.07
N LEU A 541 -8.51 -26.66 -29.85
CA LEU A 541 -8.04 -28.03 -29.64
C LEU A 541 -8.92 -28.99 -30.46
N LYS A 542 -8.31 -29.92 -31.18
CA LYS A 542 -9.00 -30.91 -32.05
C LYS A 542 -9.37 -32.17 -31.28
#